data_90cdce5b108912d9d71c93fb9a04f768
#
_entry.id   90cdce5b108912d9d71c93fb9a04f768
#
_cell.length_a   1.000
_cell.length_b   1.000
_cell.length_c   1.000
_cell.angle_alpha   90.00
_cell.angle_beta   90.00
_cell.angle_gamma   90.00
#
_symmetry.space_group_name_H-M   'P 1'
#
loop_
_entity.id
_entity.type
_entity.pdbx_description
1 polymer ?
#
loop_
_entity_poly.entity_id
_entity_poly.type
_entity_poly.pdbx_seq_one_letter_code
_entity_poly.pdbx_strand_id
1 'polypeptide(L)'
;MSLGMAGPAAAQIFTIPPGAYRTGAAWHRRQPQPAGLDAFYPDKRGQVVVVVPVGNSRQRIRFAPDSLWGYVTDKGRTRRLYRGGEYQLEAADTLAVYSSSTVPGSNEAPGPAALTPGSNALGPYTAPRYYFSRGLTGLIFPLTMRYLREAYGTSNPAFVDKLRTLRFDQSLSDVDRNTGLFRITTVYREAGGH
;
A
#
# COMPACT_ATOMS: atom_id res chain seq x y z
N MET A 1 -14.92 52.13 -5.96
CA MET A 1 -14.62 50.84 -6.67
C MET A 1 -13.49 50.16 -5.94
N SER A 2 -13.81 49.11 -5.17
CA SER A 2 -12.84 48.37 -4.39
C SER A 2 -12.58 47.04 -5.08
N LEU A 3 -11.36 46.85 -5.64
CA LEU A 3 -10.94 45.59 -6.19
C LEU A 3 -10.56 44.66 -5.03
N GLY A 4 -11.41 43.65 -4.80
CA GLY A 4 -11.07 42.56 -3.90
C GLY A 4 -10.00 41.66 -4.54
N MET A 5 -8.79 41.63 -3.97
CA MET A 5 -7.75 40.64 -4.31
C MET A 5 -8.19 39.28 -3.77
N ALA A 6 -8.56 38.39 -4.66
CA ALA A 6 -8.70 36.96 -4.34
C ALA A 6 -7.28 36.42 -4.10
N GLY A 7 -6.95 36.10 -2.84
CA GLY A 7 -5.72 35.43 -2.48
C GLY A 7 -5.69 34.00 -3.08
N PRO A 8 -4.48 33.45 -3.36
CA PRO A 8 -4.36 32.09 -3.89
C PRO A 8 -4.98 31.10 -2.91
N ALA A 9 -5.95 30.31 -3.38
CA ALA A 9 -6.49 29.19 -2.64
C ALA A 9 -5.36 28.21 -2.39
N ALA A 10 -4.88 28.14 -1.15
CA ALA A 10 -3.92 27.13 -0.74
C ALA A 10 -4.55 25.76 -1.03
N ALA A 11 -3.92 24.98 -1.90
CA ALA A 11 -4.32 23.62 -2.18
C ALA A 11 -4.32 22.85 -0.85
N GLN A 12 -5.50 22.55 -0.32
CA GLN A 12 -5.62 21.72 0.87
C GLN A 12 -5.07 20.34 0.52
N ILE A 13 -3.89 20.03 1.05
CA ILE A 13 -3.34 18.68 1.01
C ILE A 13 -4.26 17.81 1.88
N PHE A 14 -5.19 17.14 1.25
CA PHE A 14 -6.14 16.27 1.93
C PHE A 14 -5.43 14.99 2.35
N THR A 15 -4.82 15.01 3.52
CA THR A 15 -4.25 13.80 4.14
C THR A 15 -5.35 12.86 4.57
N ILE A 16 -5.12 11.55 4.38
CA ILE A 16 -6.02 10.51 4.90
C ILE A 16 -5.89 10.49 6.43
N PRO A 17 -7.00 10.64 7.18
CA PRO A 17 -6.93 10.68 8.64
C PRO A 17 -6.33 9.39 9.24
N PRO A 18 -5.50 9.48 10.29
CA PRO A 18 -5.01 8.32 11.03
C PRO A 18 -6.16 7.53 11.66
N GLY A 19 -6.02 6.20 11.67
CA GLY A 19 -7.01 5.32 12.26
C GLY A 19 -7.17 4.01 11.51
N ALA A 20 -8.09 3.17 11.99
CA ALA A 20 -8.41 1.90 11.37
C ALA A 20 -9.58 2.04 10.37
N TYR A 21 -9.51 1.30 9.28
CA TYR A 21 -10.48 1.31 8.21
C TYR A 21 -11.03 -0.10 7.97
N ARG A 22 -12.34 -0.27 8.11
CA ARG A 22 -12.99 -1.58 7.89
C ARG A 22 -13.05 -1.96 6.42
N THR A 23 -13.15 -0.97 5.54
CA THR A 23 -13.28 -1.19 4.08
C THR A 23 -12.45 -0.18 3.30
N GLY A 24 -12.06 -0.53 2.07
CA GLY A 24 -11.43 0.42 1.15
C GLY A 24 -12.35 1.62 0.81
N ALA A 25 -13.67 1.42 0.81
CA ALA A 25 -14.63 2.50 0.63
C ALA A 25 -14.62 3.49 1.81
N ALA A 26 -14.46 3.01 3.05
CA ALA A 26 -14.30 3.88 4.21
C ALA A 26 -13.00 4.70 4.13
N TRP A 27 -11.92 4.09 3.62
CA TRP A 27 -10.66 4.79 3.37
C TRP A 27 -10.82 5.90 2.32
N HIS A 28 -11.50 5.63 1.19
CA HIS A 28 -11.80 6.65 0.18
C HIS A 28 -12.63 7.80 0.76
N ARG A 29 -13.61 7.51 1.61
CA ARG A 29 -14.42 8.53 2.30
C ARG A 29 -13.71 9.19 3.48
N ARG A 30 -12.48 8.78 3.81
CA ARG A 30 -11.70 9.30 4.93
C ARG A 30 -12.41 9.17 6.28
N GLN A 31 -13.09 8.04 6.49
CA GLN A 31 -13.89 7.74 7.66
C GLN A 31 -13.29 6.57 8.44
N PRO A 32 -12.24 6.81 9.25
CA PRO A 32 -11.67 5.77 10.10
C PRO A 32 -12.61 5.40 11.24
N GLN A 33 -12.65 4.11 11.60
CA GLN A 33 -13.38 3.58 12.75
C GLN A 33 -12.58 2.46 13.41
N PRO A 34 -11.90 2.77 14.53
CA PRO A 34 -11.82 4.05 15.24
C PRO A 34 -10.92 5.07 14.54
N ALA A 35 -11.19 6.36 14.85
CA ALA A 35 -10.32 7.46 14.46
C ALA A 35 -9.15 7.61 15.42
N GLY A 36 -8.02 8.09 14.92
CA GLY A 36 -6.77 8.17 15.66
C GLY A 36 -6.05 6.81 15.71
N LEU A 37 -4.74 6.83 15.86
CA LEU A 37 -3.92 5.61 15.94
C LEU A 37 -2.64 5.90 16.73
N ASP A 38 -2.56 5.38 17.97
CA ASP A 38 -1.35 5.39 18.77
C ASP A 38 -0.48 4.16 18.50
N ALA A 39 -1.12 2.98 18.39
CA ALA A 39 -0.42 1.74 18.10
C ALA A 39 -1.34 0.75 17.36
N PHE A 40 -0.70 -0.12 16.60
CA PHE A 40 -1.33 -1.21 15.85
C PHE A 40 -0.43 -2.45 15.96
N TYR A 41 -0.95 -3.56 16.45
CA TYR A 41 -0.18 -4.81 16.58
C TYR A 41 -1.10 -6.03 16.66
N PRO A 42 -0.64 -7.21 16.20
CA PRO A 42 -1.33 -8.46 16.45
C PRO A 42 -1.15 -8.89 17.93
N ASP A 43 -2.18 -9.43 18.54
CA ASP A 43 -2.07 -10.06 19.84
C ASP A 43 -1.67 -11.56 19.70
N LYS A 44 -1.46 -12.22 20.87
CA LYS A 44 -1.08 -13.65 20.91
C LYS A 44 -2.15 -14.59 20.33
N ARG A 45 -3.37 -14.12 20.15
CA ARG A 45 -4.50 -14.87 19.57
C ARG A 45 -4.72 -14.56 18.09
N GLY A 46 -3.82 -13.78 17.49
CA GLY A 46 -3.92 -13.35 16.10
C GLY A 46 -4.96 -12.25 15.86
N GLN A 47 -5.56 -11.70 16.94
CA GLN A 47 -6.43 -10.53 16.79
C GLN A 47 -5.61 -9.27 16.57
N VAL A 48 -6.18 -8.34 15.84
CA VAL A 48 -5.58 -7.02 15.62
C VAL A 48 -6.00 -6.08 16.75
N VAL A 49 -5.02 -5.56 17.48
CA VAL A 49 -5.22 -4.56 18.52
C VAL A 49 -4.92 -3.18 17.96
N VAL A 50 -5.93 -2.32 18.00
CA VAL A 50 -5.83 -0.90 17.66
C VAL A 50 -5.88 -0.09 18.96
N VAL A 51 -4.88 0.71 19.19
CA VAL A 51 -4.82 1.62 20.35
C VAL A 51 -5.13 3.03 19.85
N VAL A 52 -6.14 3.64 20.43
CA VAL A 52 -6.57 4.99 20.06
C VAL A 52 -6.51 5.93 21.26
N PRO A 53 -6.17 7.20 21.06
CA PRO A 53 -6.25 8.20 22.11
C PRO A 53 -7.72 8.56 22.39
N VAL A 54 -8.07 8.61 23.67
CA VAL A 54 -9.40 9.07 24.15
C VAL A 54 -9.17 10.07 25.28
N GLY A 55 -9.21 11.36 24.98
CA GLY A 55 -8.81 12.40 25.92
C GLY A 55 -7.37 12.18 26.39
N ASN A 56 -7.16 12.08 27.70
CA ASN A 56 -5.84 11.84 28.32
C ASN A 56 -5.55 10.33 28.52
N SER A 57 -6.39 9.44 28.02
CA SER A 57 -6.24 7.98 28.16
C SER A 57 -6.07 7.29 26.81
N ARG A 58 -5.78 5.99 26.87
CA ARG A 58 -5.65 5.12 25.68
C ARG A 58 -6.67 4.00 25.77
N GLN A 59 -7.44 3.83 24.71
CA GLN A 59 -8.38 2.72 24.57
C GLN A 59 -7.78 1.66 23.62
N ARG A 60 -7.87 0.38 24.03
CA ARG A 60 -7.51 -0.78 23.21
C ARG A 60 -8.76 -1.42 22.65
N ILE A 61 -8.84 -1.50 21.34
CA ILE A 61 -9.96 -2.11 20.62
C ILE A 61 -9.39 -3.32 19.86
N ARG A 62 -10.06 -4.48 19.99
CA ARG A 62 -9.67 -5.71 19.31
C ARG A 62 -10.57 -5.97 18.12
N PHE A 63 -9.95 -6.39 17.05
CA PHE A 63 -10.61 -6.75 15.80
C PHE A 63 -10.23 -8.17 15.39
N ALA A 64 -11.15 -8.90 14.77
CA ALA A 64 -10.79 -10.12 14.09
C ALA A 64 -9.82 -9.82 12.92
N PRO A 65 -8.88 -10.71 12.58
CA PRO A 65 -7.83 -10.44 11.59
C PRO A 65 -8.35 -9.91 10.24
N ASP A 66 -9.47 -10.46 9.77
CA ASP A 66 -10.03 -10.13 8.46
C ASP A 66 -11.14 -9.06 8.53
N SER A 67 -11.37 -8.44 9.70
CA SER A 67 -12.43 -7.43 9.88
C SER A 67 -11.98 -6.01 9.56
N LEU A 68 -10.70 -5.82 9.28
CA LEU A 68 -10.12 -4.55 8.87
C LEU A 68 -9.54 -4.66 7.47
N TRP A 69 -9.87 -3.69 6.63
CA TRP A 69 -9.20 -3.50 5.35
C TRP A 69 -7.75 -3.03 5.56
N GLY A 70 -7.53 -2.15 6.53
CA GLY A 70 -6.23 -1.59 6.82
C GLY A 70 -6.27 -0.45 7.83
N TYR A 71 -5.18 0.27 7.91
CA TYR A 71 -5.04 1.42 8.79
C TYR A 71 -4.14 2.51 8.21
N VAL A 72 -4.25 3.72 8.73
CA VAL A 72 -3.38 4.84 8.41
C VAL A 72 -2.65 5.25 9.68
N THR A 73 -1.33 5.33 9.60
CA THR A 73 -0.48 5.74 10.72
C THR A 73 -0.56 7.25 10.97
N ASP A 74 -0.06 7.70 12.10
CA ASP A 74 0.15 9.12 12.45
C ASP A 74 0.99 9.88 11.41
N LYS A 75 1.90 9.15 10.73
CA LYS A 75 2.74 9.69 9.64
C LYS A 75 2.04 9.70 8.27
N GLY A 76 0.74 9.39 8.21
CA GLY A 76 -0.04 9.36 6.97
C GLY A 76 0.22 8.14 6.07
N ARG A 77 0.97 7.13 6.55
CA ARG A 77 1.24 5.92 5.76
C ARG A 77 0.04 4.98 5.83
N THR A 78 -0.52 4.64 4.68
CA THR A 78 -1.59 3.65 4.57
C THR A 78 -1.02 2.24 4.52
N ARG A 79 -1.55 1.36 5.38
CA ARG A 79 -1.22 -0.06 5.43
C ARG A 79 -2.48 -0.86 5.16
N ARG A 80 -2.46 -1.71 4.15
CA ARG A 80 -3.54 -2.65 3.86
C ARG A 80 -3.24 -4.00 4.48
N LEU A 81 -4.24 -4.58 5.12
CA LEU A 81 -4.20 -5.94 5.65
C LEU A 81 -4.83 -6.90 4.64
N TYR A 82 -4.16 -7.98 4.34
CA TYR A 82 -4.67 -8.96 3.40
C TYR A 82 -4.06 -10.35 3.65
N ARG A 83 -4.90 -11.34 3.96
CA ARG A 83 -4.50 -12.74 4.21
C ARG A 83 -3.34 -12.87 5.18
N GLY A 84 -3.40 -12.19 6.31
CA GLY A 84 -2.36 -12.21 7.34
C GLY A 84 -1.09 -11.42 6.98
N GLY A 85 -1.01 -10.82 5.81
CA GLY A 85 0.08 -9.93 5.39
C GLY A 85 -0.26 -8.45 5.58
N GLU A 86 0.78 -7.64 5.73
CA GLU A 86 0.71 -6.19 5.80
C GLU A 86 1.44 -5.57 4.60
N TYR A 87 0.74 -4.70 3.88
CA TYR A 87 1.20 -4.10 2.63
C TYR A 87 1.09 -2.58 2.71
N GLN A 88 2.20 -1.87 2.52
CA GLN A 88 2.19 -0.42 2.43
C GLN A 88 1.64 0.00 1.08
N LEU A 89 0.60 0.84 1.07
CA LEU A 89 0.06 1.42 -0.14
C LEU A 89 0.99 2.53 -0.63
N GLU A 90 1.56 2.34 -1.82
CA GLU A 90 2.47 3.29 -2.46
C GLU A 90 1.76 4.16 -3.49
N ALA A 91 0.80 3.58 -4.21
CA ALA A 91 -0.05 4.31 -5.16
C ALA A 91 -1.49 3.79 -5.08
N ALA A 92 -2.43 4.73 -4.92
CA ALA A 92 -3.86 4.46 -4.83
C ALA A 92 -4.52 4.88 -6.14
N ASP A 93 -4.63 3.94 -7.08
CA ASP A 93 -5.26 4.15 -8.37
C ASP A 93 -6.10 2.91 -8.73
N THR A 94 -6.70 2.88 -9.90
CA THR A 94 -7.37 1.70 -10.46
C THR A 94 -6.45 0.48 -10.50
N LEU A 95 -5.15 0.71 -10.73
CA LEU A 95 -4.07 -0.23 -10.44
C LEU A 95 -3.37 0.26 -9.17
N ALA A 96 -3.70 -0.31 -8.01
CA ALA A 96 -3.06 0.04 -6.76
C ALA A 96 -1.72 -0.70 -6.61
N VAL A 97 -0.68 0.01 -6.17
CA VAL A 97 0.67 -0.54 -5.96
C VAL A 97 0.98 -0.54 -4.48
N TYR A 98 1.60 -1.63 -4.03
CA TYR A 98 2.00 -1.82 -2.64
C TYR A 98 3.45 -2.27 -2.54
N SER A 99 4.07 -1.98 -1.40
CA SER A 99 5.34 -2.58 -0.99
C SER A 99 5.18 -3.41 0.29
N SER A 100 6.00 -4.42 0.47
CA SER A 100 6.12 -5.15 1.73
C SER A 100 7.56 -5.55 1.96
N SER A 101 8.02 -5.39 3.20
CA SER A 101 9.32 -5.89 3.66
C SER A 101 9.23 -7.31 4.23
N THR A 102 8.02 -7.78 4.53
CA THR A 102 7.75 -9.13 5.04
C THR A 102 7.31 -10.06 3.92
N VAL A 103 7.81 -11.30 3.91
CA VAL A 103 7.33 -12.35 3.00
C VAL A 103 5.97 -12.83 3.53
N PRO A 104 4.86 -12.66 2.79
CA PRO A 104 3.57 -13.15 3.22
C PRO A 104 3.61 -14.67 3.41
N GLY A 105 3.15 -15.15 4.56
CA GLY A 105 3.06 -16.59 4.84
C GLY A 105 4.32 -17.21 5.46
N SER A 106 5.40 -16.49 5.65
CA SER A 106 6.48 -16.92 6.51
C SER A 106 6.13 -16.57 7.95
N ASN A 107 5.69 -17.54 8.74
CA ASN A 107 5.69 -17.46 10.20
C ASN A 107 7.13 -17.49 10.78
N GLU A 108 8.13 -17.40 9.93
CA GLU A 108 9.50 -17.26 10.33
C GLU A 108 9.72 -15.82 10.76
N ALA A 109 9.78 -15.62 12.10
CA ALA A 109 10.61 -14.56 12.66
C ALA A 109 11.95 -14.58 11.88
N PRO A 110 12.56 -13.41 11.56
CA PRO A 110 13.86 -13.39 10.90
C PRO A 110 14.82 -14.22 11.76
N GLY A 111 14.99 -15.47 11.36
CA GLY A 111 15.99 -16.36 11.96
C GLY A 111 17.35 -15.73 11.76
N PRO A 112 18.31 -15.97 12.67
CA PRO A 112 19.67 -15.50 12.49
C PRO A 112 20.13 -16.01 11.11
N ALA A 113 20.43 -15.08 10.20
CA ALA A 113 20.94 -15.41 8.88
C ALA A 113 22.14 -16.36 9.08
N ALA A 114 22.04 -17.56 8.52
CA ALA A 114 23.17 -18.48 8.51
C ALA A 114 24.34 -17.73 7.83
N LEU A 115 25.34 -17.40 8.64
CA LEU A 115 26.56 -16.73 8.20
C LEU A 115 27.29 -17.70 7.29
N THR A 116 27.10 -17.58 6.01
CA THR A 116 27.98 -18.22 5.02
C THR A 116 29.31 -17.46 5.06
N PRO A 117 30.44 -18.15 5.30
CA PRO A 117 31.75 -17.51 5.33
C PRO A 117 32.01 -16.85 3.96
N GLY A 118 32.13 -15.51 3.93
CA GLY A 118 32.40 -14.74 2.72
C GLY A 118 31.32 -13.72 2.32
N SER A 119 30.17 -13.68 2.96
CA SER A 119 29.20 -12.59 2.77
C SER A 119 29.63 -11.39 3.59
N ASN A 120 29.93 -10.28 2.93
CA ASN A 120 30.17 -8.99 3.58
C ASN A 120 29.02 -8.68 4.52
N ALA A 121 29.35 -8.28 5.77
CA ALA A 121 28.43 -8.04 6.88
C ALA A 121 27.58 -6.75 6.74
N LEU A 122 27.05 -6.50 5.57
CA LEU A 122 25.89 -5.65 5.36
C LEU A 122 24.70 -6.59 5.46
N GLY A 123 23.97 -6.54 6.60
CA GLY A 123 22.81 -7.35 6.85
C GLY A 123 21.89 -7.39 5.63
N PRO A 124 21.08 -8.45 5.46
CA PRO A 124 20.26 -8.62 4.27
C PRO A 124 19.32 -7.42 4.14
N TYR A 125 19.71 -6.47 3.33
CA TYR A 125 18.81 -5.45 2.81
C TYR A 125 17.83 -6.20 1.92
N THR A 126 16.75 -6.68 2.50
CA THR A 126 15.65 -7.23 1.73
C THR A 126 15.04 -6.05 0.99
N ALA A 127 15.40 -5.91 -0.28
CA ALA A 127 14.80 -4.92 -1.16
C ALA A 127 13.26 -5.08 -1.04
N PRO A 128 12.50 -3.99 -0.93
CA PRO A 128 11.05 -4.06 -0.80
C PRO A 128 10.49 -4.82 -1.99
N ARG A 129 9.65 -5.83 -1.71
CA ARG A 129 8.93 -6.54 -2.76
C ARG A 129 7.67 -5.74 -3.09
N TYR A 130 7.39 -5.61 -4.37
CA TYR A 130 6.22 -4.89 -4.84
C TYR A 130 5.09 -5.83 -5.21
N TYR A 131 3.86 -5.34 -4.99
CA TYR A 131 2.61 -6.04 -5.22
C TYR A 131 1.62 -5.08 -5.89
N PHE A 132 0.56 -5.62 -6.45
CA PHE A 132 -0.51 -4.82 -7.02
C PHE A 132 -1.88 -5.42 -6.73
N SER A 133 -2.93 -4.59 -6.86
CA SER A 133 -4.31 -5.05 -6.93
C SER A 133 -5.12 -4.22 -7.94
N ARG A 134 -6.25 -4.78 -8.38
CA ARG A 134 -7.24 -4.04 -9.17
C ARG A 134 -8.07 -3.19 -8.20
N GLY A 135 -7.78 -1.90 -8.15
CA GLY A 135 -8.33 -1.01 -7.13
C GLY A 135 -7.93 -1.41 -5.70
N LEU A 136 -8.49 -0.74 -4.72
CA LEU A 136 -8.14 -0.91 -3.31
C LEU A 136 -8.75 -2.16 -2.66
N THR A 137 -9.74 -2.78 -3.26
CA THR A 137 -10.45 -3.95 -2.72
C THR A 137 -10.11 -5.26 -3.41
N GLY A 138 -9.44 -5.21 -4.57
CA GLY A 138 -9.02 -6.37 -5.33
C GLY A 138 -8.05 -7.28 -4.59
N LEU A 139 -7.84 -8.49 -5.08
CA LEU A 139 -6.83 -9.41 -4.56
C LEU A 139 -5.43 -8.81 -4.76
N ILE A 140 -4.55 -9.01 -3.76
CA ILE A 140 -3.15 -8.58 -3.87
C ILE A 140 -2.33 -9.69 -4.50
N PHE A 141 -1.59 -9.35 -5.56
CA PHE A 141 -0.68 -10.24 -6.28
C PHE A 141 0.73 -9.66 -6.30
N PRO A 142 1.77 -10.50 -6.39
CA PRO A 142 3.12 -10.03 -6.69
C PRO A 142 3.16 -9.21 -7.99
N LEU A 143 3.90 -8.10 -7.99
CA LEU A 143 4.05 -7.24 -9.16
C LEU A 143 4.99 -7.91 -10.17
N THR A 144 4.46 -8.82 -10.97
CA THR A 144 5.18 -9.53 -12.03
C THR A 144 4.40 -9.53 -13.33
N MET A 145 5.10 -9.64 -14.45
CA MET A 145 4.49 -9.73 -15.77
C MET A 145 3.45 -10.86 -15.89
N ARG A 146 3.70 -11.99 -15.24
CA ARG A 146 2.78 -13.13 -15.23
C ARG A 146 1.44 -12.74 -14.61
N TYR A 147 1.46 -12.25 -13.37
CA TYR A 147 0.23 -11.90 -12.65
C TYR A 147 -0.51 -10.71 -13.27
N LEU A 148 0.21 -9.75 -13.86
CA LEU A 148 -0.42 -8.65 -14.60
C LEU A 148 -1.16 -9.15 -15.84
N ARG A 149 -0.58 -10.07 -16.62
CA ARG A 149 -1.24 -10.67 -17.77
C ARG A 149 -2.47 -11.48 -17.36
N GLU A 150 -2.38 -12.22 -16.28
CA GLU A 150 -3.50 -12.99 -15.75
C GLU A 150 -4.64 -12.07 -15.27
N ALA A 151 -4.32 -11.00 -14.54
CA ALA A 151 -5.30 -10.08 -13.99
C ALA A 151 -5.98 -9.19 -15.05
N TYR A 152 -5.27 -8.82 -16.11
CA TYR A 152 -5.73 -7.81 -17.09
C TYR A 152 -5.91 -8.36 -18.51
N GLY A 153 -5.53 -9.60 -18.78
CA GLY A 153 -5.56 -10.18 -20.14
C GLY A 153 -6.90 -10.04 -20.86
N THR A 154 -7.99 -10.24 -20.16
CA THR A 154 -9.34 -10.11 -20.72
C THR A 154 -9.88 -8.68 -20.61
N SER A 155 -9.61 -7.99 -19.49
CA SER A 155 -10.24 -6.69 -19.19
C SER A 155 -9.53 -5.49 -19.80
N ASN A 156 -8.22 -5.60 -20.06
CA ASN A 156 -7.42 -4.54 -20.73
C ASN A 156 -6.29 -5.18 -21.56
N PRO A 157 -6.59 -5.76 -22.73
CA PRO A 157 -5.59 -6.38 -23.59
C PRO A 157 -4.54 -5.37 -24.08
N ALA A 158 -4.91 -4.10 -24.33
CA ALA A 158 -3.99 -3.05 -24.73
C ALA A 158 -2.90 -2.81 -23.69
N PHE A 159 -3.24 -2.89 -22.40
CA PHE A 159 -2.26 -2.83 -21.32
C PHE A 159 -1.28 -4.01 -21.37
N VAL A 160 -1.81 -5.21 -21.57
CA VAL A 160 -0.97 -6.42 -21.69
C VAL A 160 -0.02 -6.34 -22.89
N ASP A 161 -0.46 -5.80 -24.01
CA ASP A 161 0.37 -5.62 -25.18
C ASP A 161 1.47 -4.57 -24.94
N LYS A 162 1.15 -3.45 -24.28
CA LYS A 162 2.16 -2.47 -23.86
C LYS A 162 3.18 -3.07 -22.89
N LEU A 163 2.75 -3.92 -21.97
CA LEU A 163 3.68 -4.62 -21.06
C LEU A 163 4.72 -5.47 -21.82
N ARG A 164 4.36 -6.06 -22.97
CA ARG A 164 5.28 -6.86 -23.81
C ARG A 164 6.34 -6.02 -24.47
N THR A 165 6.10 -4.72 -24.67
CA THR A 165 7.06 -3.80 -25.28
C THR A 165 8.06 -3.21 -24.29
N LEU A 166 7.88 -3.44 -22.99
CA LEU A 166 8.84 -2.99 -21.99
C LEU A 166 10.19 -3.69 -22.18
N ARG A 167 11.25 -2.91 -22.13
CA ARG A 167 12.61 -3.41 -22.23
C ARG A 167 12.97 -4.23 -21.01
N PHE A 168 13.86 -5.20 -21.18
CA PHE A 168 14.27 -6.13 -20.13
C PHE A 168 14.93 -5.45 -18.91
N ASP A 169 15.59 -4.29 -19.14
CA ASP A 169 16.24 -3.47 -18.11
C ASP A 169 15.30 -2.56 -17.35
N GLN A 170 13.99 -2.55 -17.68
CA GLN A 170 12.98 -1.67 -17.09
C GLN A 170 12.18 -2.40 -16.02
N SER A 171 12.37 -2.00 -14.75
CA SER A 171 11.57 -2.54 -13.66
C SER A 171 10.14 -1.95 -13.66
N LEU A 172 9.15 -2.80 -13.40
CA LEU A 172 7.74 -2.38 -13.23
C LEU A 172 7.56 -1.42 -12.04
N SER A 173 8.42 -1.54 -11.04
CA SER A 173 8.42 -0.74 -9.82
C SER A 173 9.29 0.52 -9.90
N ASP A 174 9.91 0.80 -11.06
CA ASP A 174 10.63 2.06 -11.24
C ASP A 174 9.68 3.24 -11.10
N VAL A 175 10.13 4.25 -10.39
CA VAL A 175 9.38 5.51 -10.21
C VAL A 175 9.97 6.56 -11.14
N ASP A 176 9.13 7.13 -11.97
CA ASP A 176 9.50 8.28 -12.81
C ASP A 176 9.75 9.49 -11.91
N ARG A 177 10.94 10.10 -12.02
CA ARG A 177 11.37 11.21 -11.18
C ARG A 177 10.58 12.51 -11.41
N ASN A 178 10.02 12.69 -12.59
CA ASN A 178 9.29 13.89 -12.94
C ASN A 178 7.83 13.84 -12.50
N THR A 179 7.21 12.66 -12.63
CA THR A 179 5.79 12.46 -12.32
C THR A 179 5.54 11.85 -10.95
N GLY A 180 6.56 11.22 -10.33
CA GLY A 180 6.41 10.44 -9.09
C GLY A 180 5.58 9.15 -9.26
N LEU A 181 5.22 8.78 -10.49
CA LEU A 181 4.41 7.59 -10.77
C LEU A 181 5.28 6.36 -10.97
N PHE A 182 4.78 5.22 -10.52
CA PHE A 182 5.35 3.94 -10.89
C PHE A 182 5.23 3.71 -12.39
N ARG A 183 6.26 3.13 -13.00
CA ARG A 183 6.24 2.78 -14.44
C ARG A 183 5.00 1.98 -14.81
N ILE A 184 4.63 1.01 -13.98
CA ILE A 184 3.42 0.20 -14.22
C ILE A 184 2.15 1.05 -14.26
N THR A 185 2.03 2.07 -13.40
CA THR A 185 0.89 2.99 -13.40
C THR A 185 0.85 3.84 -14.68
N THR A 186 2.01 4.32 -15.13
CA THR A 186 2.12 5.07 -16.38
C THR A 186 1.69 4.21 -17.56
N VAL A 187 2.22 2.99 -17.69
CA VAL A 187 1.86 2.05 -18.77
C VAL A 187 0.37 1.71 -18.75
N TYR A 188 -0.21 1.54 -17.56
CA TYR A 188 -1.64 1.26 -17.39
C TYR A 188 -2.50 2.43 -17.88
N ARG A 189 -2.18 3.65 -17.48
CA ARG A 189 -2.91 4.86 -17.91
C ARG A 189 -2.82 5.10 -19.42
N GLU A 190 -1.63 4.94 -19.99
CA GLU A 190 -1.42 5.06 -21.43
C GLU A 190 -2.17 4.01 -22.26
N ALA A 191 -2.53 2.89 -21.65
CA ALA A 191 -3.37 1.85 -22.25
C ALA A 191 -4.87 2.09 -22.06
N GLY A 192 -5.29 3.30 -21.68
CA GLY A 192 -6.69 3.65 -21.42
C GLY A 192 -7.23 3.11 -20.09
N GLY A 193 -6.37 2.75 -19.15
CA GLY A 193 -6.75 2.39 -17.78
C GLY A 193 -7.14 3.64 -16.98
N HIS A 194 -8.40 3.70 -16.52
CA HIS A 194 -8.97 4.78 -15.69
C HIS A 194 -9.50 4.23 -14.38
#